data_0abe1b015cce93ca22eb7bb779df8428
#
_entry.id   0abe1b015cce93ca22eb7bb779df8428
#
_cell.length_a   1.000
_cell.length_b   1.000
_cell.length_c   1.000
_cell.angle_alpha   90.00
_cell.angle_beta   90.00
_cell.angle_gamma   90.00
#
_symmetry.space_group_name_H-M   'P 1'
#
loop_
_entity.id
_entity.type
_entity.pdbx_description
1 polymer ?
#
loop_
_entity_poly.entity_id
_entity_poly.type
_entity_poly.pdbx_seq_one_letter_code
_entity_poly.pdbx_strand_id
1 'polypeptide(L)'
;AAEADAAPLATRLATRYGMRPVDGPLRIFAGAPARARPFAQALRRHGALWYAEADTHATSRGLPSDPLSVDQWWTSHIVPPELTPPPPGGPPVAVVDSGADVAHPDLAGHVIPGAEQRLDHDPSHGTGVVSVVSAAANGVGVVGVLPGQPTIVFPSNASCSETVRMVRLASTVSNVINMSYGFEGGCFSHAVATQLAISRGVLPVAAAGNEYQEGNPLSRPANDPHVLNVGAVDTSLASAMFSNENIGVDLVAPGVNVPVASPTVSGVPGYQRASGTSYSAPMVTALAHWLRRARPGLDPLQTAEAFRRSATDLGPAGYDPSFGFGMVSIAGALTVDKPPREPREPNEDIPFVTGRAFGQAPLLARRGREVHQGFLDRGKDPVDVIPIRVRGRSAVRIDLRPRGGDVDIEVFSRRARTVFYEGSPPGTVLARGVRASTRPERVTIENRGRSARKVFAAVYIGDSRQISAAYRLTAATRALRPAPRR
;
A
#
# COMPACT_ATOMS: atom_id res chain seq x y z
N ALA A 1 36.24 -35.89 19.76
CA ALA A 1 37.18 -35.72 20.89
C ALA A 1 37.05 -34.33 21.55
N ALA A 2 36.79 -33.27 20.81
CA ALA A 2 36.67 -31.91 21.35
C ALA A 2 35.42 -31.66 22.19
N GLU A 3 34.34 -32.39 21.98
CA GLU A 3 33.08 -32.22 22.73
C GLU A 3 33.09 -32.86 24.14
N ALA A 4 33.82 -33.95 24.33
CA ALA A 4 33.86 -34.62 25.62
C ALA A 4 34.64 -33.87 26.71
N ASP A 5 35.62 -33.02 26.31
CA ASP A 5 36.43 -32.23 27.27
C ASP A 5 35.83 -30.86 27.63
N ALA A 6 34.86 -30.36 26.86
CA ALA A 6 34.26 -29.04 27.06
C ALA A 6 33.34 -28.98 28.29
N ALA A 7 32.65 -30.07 28.67
CA ALA A 7 31.71 -30.08 29.75
C ALA A 7 32.36 -29.92 31.16
N PRO A 8 33.44 -30.68 31.48
CA PRO A 8 34.16 -30.48 32.74
C PRO A 8 34.80 -29.10 32.83
N LEU A 9 35.28 -28.57 31.72
CA LEU A 9 35.86 -27.23 31.65
C LEU A 9 34.82 -26.13 31.94
N ALA A 10 33.65 -26.19 31.27
CA ALA A 10 32.58 -25.22 31.46
C ALA A 10 32.09 -25.20 32.92
N THR A 11 31.93 -26.36 33.56
CA THR A 11 31.52 -26.47 34.97
C THR A 11 32.60 -25.88 35.90
N ARG A 12 33.88 -26.16 35.70
CA ARG A 12 34.99 -25.58 36.51
C ARG A 12 35.04 -24.07 36.36
N LEU A 13 34.91 -23.57 35.14
CA LEU A 13 34.90 -22.14 34.89
C LEU A 13 33.63 -21.47 35.47
N ALA A 14 32.47 -22.10 35.39
CA ALA A 14 31.24 -21.59 35.99
C ALA A 14 31.40 -21.44 37.52
N THR A 15 31.94 -22.41 38.22
CA THR A 15 32.27 -22.31 39.64
C THR A 15 33.25 -21.18 39.94
N ARG A 16 34.32 -21.07 39.14
CA ARG A 16 35.33 -20.01 39.29
C ARG A 16 34.78 -18.60 39.13
N TYR A 17 33.84 -18.40 38.21
CA TYR A 17 33.21 -17.12 37.95
C TYR A 17 31.88 -16.91 38.70
N GLY A 18 31.48 -17.88 39.58
CA GLY A 18 30.27 -17.80 40.37
C GLY A 18 29.00 -17.78 39.49
N MET A 19 29.03 -18.54 38.39
CA MET A 19 27.88 -18.74 37.49
C MET A 19 27.04 -19.90 38.03
N ARG A 20 25.72 -19.76 37.93
CA ARG A 20 24.75 -20.75 38.33
C ARG A 20 24.36 -21.64 37.14
N PRO A 21 24.40 -22.98 37.25
CA PRO A 21 23.82 -23.84 36.22
C PRO A 21 22.30 -23.66 36.17
N VAL A 22 21.76 -23.51 34.96
CA VAL A 22 20.32 -23.39 34.69
C VAL A 22 19.81 -24.71 34.12
N ASP A 23 20.52 -25.26 33.15
CA ASP A 23 20.19 -26.54 32.52
C ASP A 23 21.48 -27.35 32.30
N GLY A 24 21.55 -28.54 32.92
CA GLY A 24 22.72 -29.40 32.85
C GLY A 24 22.89 -30.04 31.47
N PRO A 25 21.85 -30.69 30.91
CA PRO A 25 21.89 -31.26 29.56
C PRO A 25 22.23 -30.27 28.47
N LEU A 26 21.63 -29.06 28.47
CA LEU A 26 21.91 -28.00 27.52
C LEU A 26 23.14 -27.16 27.87
N ARG A 27 23.73 -27.38 29.06
CA ARG A 27 24.92 -26.65 29.54
C ARG A 27 24.74 -25.12 29.59
N ILE A 28 23.57 -24.71 30.08
CA ILE A 28 23.23 -23.30 30.25
C ILE A 28 23.63 -22.83 31.63
N PHE A 29 24.34 -21.71 31.71
CA PHE A 29 24.76 -21.06 32.95
C PHE A 29 24.27 -19.61 32.98
N ALA A 30 23.78 -19.14 34.10
CA ALA A 30 23.35 -17.77 34.30
C ALA A 30 24.11 -17.11 35.47
N GLY A 31 24.27 -15.79 35.40
CA GLY A 31 24.88 -14.98 36.43
C GLY A 31 24.86 -13.50 36.12
N ALA A 32 25.22 -12.69 37.09
CA ALA A 32 25.26 -11.23 36.91
C ALA A 32 26.16 -10.82 35.74
N PRO A 33 25.83 -9.75 34.98
CA PRO A 33 26.59 -9.30 33.78
C PRO A 33 28.07 -9.13 34.02
N ALA A 34 28.45 -8.61 35.21
CA ALA A 34 29.86 -8.43 35.60
C ALA A 34 30.65 -9.72 35.69
N ARG A 35 29.99 -10.86 35.97
CA ARG A 35 30.56 -12.20 36.05
C ARG A 35 30.39 -12.99 34.75
N ALA A 36 29.28 -12.79 34.08
CA ALA A 36 28.94 -13.49 32.83
C ALA A 36 29.89 -13.13 31.66
N ARG A 37 30.26 -11.85 31.53
CA ARG A 37 31.19 -11.39 30.47
C ARG A 37 32.56 -12.08 30.55
N PRO A 38 33.32 -12.05 31.70
CA PRO A 38 34.60 -12.75 31.79
C PRO A 38 34.47 -14.25 31.67
N PHE A 39 33.38 -14.87 32.15
CA PHE A 39 33.08 -16.27 31.97
C PHE A 39 32.91 -16.63 30.48
N ALA A 40 32.09 -15.91 29.74
CA ALA A 40 31.90 -16.08 28.29
C ALA A 40 33.22 -15.91 27.53
N GLN A 41 34.05 -14.94 27.91
CA GLN A 41 35.37 -14.75 27.31
C GLN A 41 36.31 -15.92 27.57
N ALA A 42 36.25 -16.48 28.77
CA ALA A 42 37.06 -17.67 29.14
C ALA A 42 36.61 -18.87 28.31
N LEU A 43 35.29 -19.15 28.20
CA LEU A 43 34.77 -20.22 27.36
C LEU A 43 35.12 -20.04 25.88
N ARG A 44 35.04 -18.81 25.36
CA ARG A 44 35.38 -18.48 23.95
C ARG A 44 36.86 -18.79 23.68
N ARG A 45 37.77 -18.45 24.55
CA ARG A 45 39.20 -18.77 24.43
C ARG A 45 39.49 -20.25 24.32
N HIS A 46 38.63 -21.09 24.88
CA HIS A 46 38.73 -22.54 24.82
C HIS A 46 37.85 -23.21 23.77
N GLY A 47 37.20 -22.40 22.88
CA GLY A 47 36.29 -22.92 21.87
C GLY A 47 35.02 -23.58 22.40
N ALA A 48 34.67 -23.33 23.70
CA ALA A 48 33.58 -23.97 24.39
C ALA A 48 32.32 -23.10 24.57
N LEU A 49 32.29 -21.94 23.88
CA LEU A 49 31.14 -21.04 23.92
C LEU A 49 30.40 -21.08 22.58
N TRP A 50 29.12 -21.42 22.62
CA TRP A 50 28.25 -21.33 21.44
C TRP A 50 27.65 -19.92 21.32
N TYR A 51 27.01 -19.44 22.40
CA TYR A 51 26.47 -18.08 22.46
C TYR A 51 26.46 -17.56 23.90
N ALA A 52 26.35 -16.26 24.04
CA ALA A 52 26.14 -15.60 25.32
C ALA A 52 25.21 -14.39 25.05
N GLU A 53 24.14 -14.32 25.82
CA GLU A 53 23.10 -13.30 25.65
C GLU A 53 22.66 -12.79 27.04
N ALA A 54 21.91 -11.69 27.06
CA ALA A 54 21.23 -11.23 28.24
C ALA A 54 20.10 -12.18 28.58
N ASP A 55 19.98 -12.57 29.87
CA ASP A 55 18.83 -13.33 30.37
C ASP A 55 17.63 -12.34 30.38
N THR A 56 16.79 -12.46 29.40
CA THR A 56 15.60 -11.65 29.24
C THR A 56 14.37 -12.44 29.67
N HIS A 57 13.55 -11.83 30.51
CA HIS A 57 12.26 -12.41 30.84
C HIS A 57 11.35 -12.39 29.62
N ALA A 58 10.79 -13.56 29.26
CA ALA A 58 9.65 -13.59 28.39
C ALA A 58 8.51 -12.84 29.10
N THR A 59 8.10 -11.71 28.59
CA THR A 59 6.83 -11.13 28.98
C THR A 59 5.75 -12.08 28.45
N SER A 60 4.93 -12.63 29.34
CA SER A 60 3.68 -13.25 28.91
C SER A 60 2.92 -12.18 28.14
N ARG A 61 2.78 -12.37 26.84
CA ARG A 61 1.84 -11.59 26.06
C ARG A 61 0.46 -12.12 26.47
N GLY A 62 -0.09 -11.57 27.55
CA GLY A 62 -1.51 -11.68 27.80
C GLY A 62 -2.23 -11.15 26.57
N LEU A 63 -3.31 -11.80 26.17
CA LEU A 63 -4.30 -11.17 25.29
C LEU A 63 -4.55 -9.76 25.84
N PRO A 64 -4.79 -8.77 24.98
CA PRO A 64 -5.17 -7.44 25.44
C PRO A 64 -6.22 -7.58 26.55
N SER A 65 -6.07 -6.84 27.63
CA SER A 65 -6.97 -6.91 28.79
C SER A 65 -8.38 -6.39 28.51
N ASP A 66 -8.62 -5.91 27.31
CA ASP A 66 -9.86 -5.28 26.86
C ASP A 66 -10.95 -6.32 26.67
N PRO A 67 -12.11 -6.17 27.32
CA PRO A 67 -13.13 -7.21 27.41
C PRO A 67 -13.62 -7.80 26.09
N LEU A 68 -13.72 -6.95 25.04
CA LEU A 68 -14.19 -7.38 23.73
C LEU A 68 -13.08 -7.91 22.79
N SER A 69 -11.81 -7.88 23.23
CA SER A 69 -10.70 -8.37 22.42
C SER A 69 -10.80 -9.88 22.15
N VAL A 70 -11.42 -10.65 23.03
CA VAL A 70 -11.67 -12.08 22.84
C VAL A 70 -12.64 -12.37 21.70
N ASP A 71 -13.48 -11.42 21.36
CA ASP A 71 -14.44 -11.50 20.27
C ASP A 71 -13.87 -11.00 18.93
N GLN A 72 -12.67 -10.42 18.94
CA GLN A 72 -11.99 -9.91 17.75
C GLN A 72 -11.30 -11.07 17.02
N TRP A 73 -12.12 -11.94 16.43
CA TRP A 73 -11.71 -13.16 15.73
C TRP A 73 -10.66 -12.92 14.64
N TRP A 74 -10.63 -11.73 14.09
CA TRP A 74 -9.76 -11.31 13.01
C TRP A 74 -8.29 -11.17 13.41
N THR A 75 -8.01 -10.92 14.69
CA THR A 75 -6.67 -10.53 15.16
C THR A 75 -5.59 -11.54 14.77
N SER A 76 -5.81 -12.83 15.06
CA SER A 76 -4.84 -13.89 14.73
C SER A 76 -4.68 -14.16 13.25
N HIS A 77 -5.64 -13.77 12.42
CA HIS A 77 -5.57 -13.95 10.98
C HIS A 77 -4.69 -12.90 10.28
N ILE A 78 -4.65 -11.66 10.78
CA ILE A 78 -3.90 -10.56 10.16
C ILE A 78 -2.61 -10.20 10.90
N VAL A 79 -2.55 -10.48 12.23
CA VAL A 79 -1.36 -10.29 13.08
C VAL A 79 -1.06 -11.62 13.76
N PRO A 80 -0.11 -12.41 13.25
CA PRO A 80 0.29 -13.65 13.90
C PRO A 80 0.73 -13.44 15.35
N PRO A 81 0.45 -14.40 16.27
CA PRO A 81 0.73 -14.23 17.70
C PRO A 81 2.20 -13.94 18.05
N GLU A 82 3.13 -14.37 17.20
CA GLU A 82 4.57 -14.13 17.36
C GLU A 82 4.99 -12.70 17.01
N LEU A 83 4.13 -11.94 16.32
CA LEU A 83 4.38 -10.54 15.99
C LEU A 83 3.72 -9.60 17.00
N THR A 84 4.41 -8.54 17.35
CA THR A 84 3.86 -7.47 18.17
C THR A 84 3.79 -6.20 17.33
N PRO A 85 2.63 -5.52 17.29
CA PRO A 85 2.54 -4.19 16.70
C PRO A 85 3.61 -3.27 17.29
N PRO A 86 4.22 -2.40 16.47
CA PRO A 86 5.18 -1.44 16.99
C PRO A 86 4.48 -0.50 17.99
N PRO A 87 5.20 0.04 18.98
CA PRO A 87 4.62 1.05 19.87
C PRO A 87 4.14 2.25 19.08
N PRO A 88 3.14 3.01 19.57
CA PRO A 88 2.63 4.20 18.91
C PRO A 88 3.73 5.15 18.48
N GLY A 89 3.61 5.78 17.31
CA GLY A 89 4.60 6.75 16.82
C GLY A 89 4.69 6.85 15.30
N GLY A 90 5.62 7.67 14.83
CA GLY A 90 5.75 8.03 13.42
C GLY A 90 4.70 9.05 12.98
N PRO A 91 4.49 9.26 11.68
CA PRO A 91 3.40 10.10 11.18
C PRO A 91 2.04 9.54 11.65
N PRO A 92 1.02 10.37 11.85
CA PRO A 92 -0.31 9.87 12.16
C PRO A 92 -0.88 9.05 10.98
N VAL A 93 -1.78 8.12 11.27
CA VAL A 93 -2.67 7.52 10.27
C VAL A 93 -3.78 8.53 9.99
N ALA A 94 -4.16 8.71 8.73
CA ALA A 94 -5.31 9.53 8.39
C ALA A 94 -6.53 8.66 8.04
N VAL A 95 -7.69 9.06 8.53
CA VAL A 95 -8.98 8.44 8.21
C VAL A 95 -9.89 9.53 7.65
N VAL A 96 -10.34 9.38 6.43
CA VAL A 96 -11.36 10.23 5.83
C VAL A 96 -12.69 9.49 5.94
N ASP A 97 -13.60 10.01 6.76
CA ASP A 97 -14.86 9.34 7.11
C ASP A 97 -15.91 10.35 7.64
N SER A 98 -17.02 9.88 8.19
CA SER A 98 -18.09 10.73 8.74
C SER A 98 -17.70 11.55 10.00
N GLY A 99 -16.48 11.41 10.49
CA GLY A 99 -16.03 11.93 11.79
C GLY A 99 -15.85 10.79 12.79
N ALA A 100 -15.55 11.10 14.05
CA ALA A 100 -15.45 10.10 15.12
C ALA A 100 -15.75 10.72 16.48
N ASP A 101 -16.24 9.93 17.43
CA ASP A 101 -16.29 10.29 18.84
C ASP A 101 -14.89 10.23 19.45
N VAL A 102 -14.15 11.32 19.32
CA VAL A 102 -12.76 11.41 19.82
C VAL A 102 -12.68 11.41 21.36
N ALA A 103 -13.81 11.54 22.05
CA ALA A 103 -13.90 11.43 23.51
C ALA A 103 -14.17 10.00 23.97
N HIS A 104 -14.50 9.06 23.06
CA HIS A 104 -14.68 7.66 23.38
C HIS A 104 -13.46 7.10 24.11
N PRO A 105 -13.60 6.32 25.22
CA PRO A 105 -12.46 5.85 26.03
C PRO A 105 -11.36 5.15 25.24
N ASP A 106 -11.72 4.36 24.22
CA ASP A 106 -10.77 3.64 23.37
C ASP A 106 -10.04 4.55 22.38
N LEU A 107 -10.49 5.79 22.18
CA LEU A 107 -9.98 6.74 21.18
C LEU A 107 -9.36 7.99 21.81
N ALA A 108 -9.72 8.29 23.05
CA ALA A 108 -9.34 9.53 23.72
C ALA A 108 -7.81 9.69 23.85
N GLY A 109 -7.31 10.87 23.52
CA GLY A 109 -5.90 11.26 23.68
C GLY A 109 -4.98 10.91 22.52
N HIS A 110 -5.38 10.03 21.59
CA HIS A 110 -4.57 9.68 20.42
C HIS A 110 -5.30 9.83 19.08
N VAL A 111 -6.63 10.00 19.12
CA VAL A 111 -7.43 10.32 17.93
C VAL A 111 -7.83 11.80 18.01
N ILE A 112 -7.52 12.55 16.95
CA ILE A 112 -7.81 13.99 16.89
C ILE A 112 -8.53 14.35 15.57
N PRO A 113 -9.39 15.37 15.55
CA PRO A 113 -9.97 15.87 14.33
C PRO A 113 -8.95 16.61 13.48
N GLY A 114 -8.87 16.30 12.18
CA GLY A 114 -7.98 16.95 11.21
C GLY A 114 -8.57 18.18 10.52
N ALA A 115 -9.87 18.40 10.72
CA ALA A 115 -10.60 19.57 10.29
C ALA A 115 -11.78 19.76 11.27
N GLU A 116 -12.47 20.91 11.19
CA GLU A 116 -13.67 21.14 11.98
C GLU A 116 -14.66 19.98 11.80
N GLN A 117 -14.98 19.31 12.91
CA GLN A 117 -16.00 18.29 12.94
C GLN A 117 -17.35 18.97 12.89
N ARG A 118 -18.10 18.72 11.83
CA ARG A 118 -19.45 19.29 11.70
C ARG A 118 -20.40 18.54 12.62
N LEU A 119 -21.17 19.28 13.39
CA LEU A 119 -22.13 18.71 14.35
C LEU A 119 -23.33 18.01 13.68
N ASP A 120 -23.51 18.21 12.38
CA ASP A 120 -24.58 17.62 11.56
C ASP A 120 -24.23 16.25 10.97
N HIS A 121 -23.00 15.76 11.20
CA HIS A 121 -22.58 14.43 10.73
C HIS A 121 -22.71 13.40 11.86
N ASP A 122 -23.27 12.24 11.53
CA ASP A 122 -23.29 11.09 12.43
C ASP A 122 -21.89 10.46 12.49
N PRO A 123 -21.19 10.52 13.62
CA PRO A 123 -19.84 9.98 13.74
C PRO A 123 -19.80 8.45 13.90
N SER A 124 -20.94 7.76 13.85
CA SER A 124 -21.02 6.32 14.19
C SER A 124 -20.11 5.48 13.33
N HIS A 125 -20.16 5.67 12.00
CA HIS A 125 -19.36 4.88 11.07
C HIS A 125 -17.86 5.15 11.27
N GLY A 126 -17.42 6.40 11.27
CA GLY A 126 -16.02 6.74 11.45
C GLY A 126 -15.46 6.39 12.83
N THR A 127 -16.27 6.41 13.91
CA THR A 127 -15.87 5.91 15.22
C THR A 127 -15.49 4.43 15.15
N GLY A 128 -16.33 3.62 14.49
CA GLY A 128 -16.07 2.21 14.27
C GLY A 128 -14.80 1.98 13.44
N VAL A 129 -14.66 2.68 12.32
CA VAL A 129 -13.50 2.59 11.42
C VAL A 129 -12.19 2.94 12.14
N VAL A 130 -12.16 4.05 12.88
CA VAL A 130 -10.97 4.48 13.63
C VAL A 130 -10.62 3.51 14.74
N SER A 131 -11.62 2.90 15.41
CA SER A 131 -11.38 1.92 16.45
C SER A 131 -10.66 0.67 15.92
N VAL A 132 -10.96 0.24 14.70
CA VAL A 132 -10.21 -0.85 14.03
C VAL A 132 -8.75 -0.46 13.81
N VAL A 133 -8.45 0.79 13.45
CA VAL A 133 -7.06 1.25 13.29
C VAL A 133 -6.33 1.30 14.62
N SER A 134 -6.89 1.99 15.62
CA SER A 134 -6.07 2.50 16.73
C SER A 134 -6.71 2.45 18.11
N ALA A 135 -7.85 1.77 18.32
CA ALA A 135 -8.40 1.63 19.68
C ALA A 135 -7.30 1.20 20.66
N ALA A 136 -7.23 1.90 21.79
CA ALA A 136 -6.16 1.70 22.77
C ALA A 136 -6.32 0.35 23.51
N ALA A 137 -5.23 -0.30 23.84
CA ALA A 137 -5.23 -1.43 24.78
C ALA A 137 -5.22 -0.87 26.21
N ASN A 138 -6.38 -0.56 26.76
CA ASN A 138 -6.54 0.21 28.00
C ASN A 138 -7.42 -0.47 29.06
N GLY A 139 -7.83 -1.71 28.83
CA GLY A 139 -8.69 -2.49 29.72
C GLY A 139 -10.18 -2.25 29.49
N VAL A 140 -10.55 -1.54 28.41
CA VAL A 140 -11.93 -1.19 28.06
C VAL A 140 -12.19 -1.56 26.59
N GLY A 141 -13.33 -2.17 26.32
CA GLY A 141 -13.87 -2.35 24.97
C GLY A 141 -13.04 -3.18 24.02
N VAL A 142 -12.60 -2.59 22.90
CA VAL A 142 -11.92 -3.23 21.77
C VAL A 142 -10.47 -2.77 21.64
N VAL A 143 -9.66 -3.52 20.87
CA VAL A 143 -8.26 -3.17 20.59
C VAL A 143 -8.07 -3.00 19.09
N GLY A 144 -7.48 -1.90 18.67
CA GLY A 144 -7.11 -1.66 17.27
C GLY A 144 -5.92 -2.50 16.81
N VAL A 145 -5.72 -2.57 15.49
CA VAL A 145 -4.53 -3.23 14.90
C VAL A 145 -3.23 -2.57 15.38
N LEU A 146 -3.25 -1.27 15.59
CA LEU A 146 -2.14 -0.47 16.14
C LEU A 146 -2.61 0.28 17.40
N PRO A 147 -2.66 -0.37 18.58
CA PRO A 147 -3.25 0.22 19.77
C PRO A 147 -2.61 1.56 20.13
N GLY A 148 -3.44 2.60 20.29
CA GLY A 148 -3.00 3.95 20.69
C GLY A 148 -2.19 4.71 19.62
N GLN A 149 -2.16 4.24 18.36
CA GLN A 149 -1.48 4.95 17.28
C GLN A 149 -2.12 6.33 17.02
N PRO A 150 -1.33 7.41 16.98
CA PRO A 150 -1.84 8.73 16.60
C PRO A 150 -2.61 8.66 15.28
N THR A 151 -3.89 9.03 15.31
CA THR A 151 -4.79 8.98 14.18
C THR A 151 -5.50 10.32 14.01
N ILE A 152 -5.56 10.82 12.78
CA ILE A 152 -6.26 12.06 12.44
C ILE A 152 -7.48 11.72 11.60
N VAL A 153 -8.66 12.12 12.08
CA VAL A 153 -9.93 11.94 11.38
C VAL A 153 -10.26 13.21 10.61
N PHE A 154 -10.48 13.08 9.32
CA PHE A 154 -10.94 14.14 8.42
C PHE A 154 -12.42 13.93 8.13
N PRO A 155 -13.30 14.65 8.81
CA PRO A 155 -14.74 14.46 8.68
C PRO A 155 -15.24 14.90 7.31
N SER A 156 -16.12 14.10 6.71
CA SER A 156 -16.73 14.34 5.41
C SER A 156 -18.18 13.89 5.38
N ASN A 157 -19.04 14.64 4.70
CA ASN A 157 -20.43 14.25 4.42
C ASN A 157 -20.54 13.29 3.22
N ALA A 158 -19.43 12.66 2.83
CA ALA A 158 -19.34 11.78 1.68
C ALA A 158 -19.65 12.44 0.32
N SER A 159 -19.74 13.79 0.23
CA SER A 159 -19.80 14.42 -1.09
C SER A 159 -18.46 14.36 -1.79
N CYS A 160 -18.48 14.26 -3.13
CA CYS A 160 -17.27 14.19 -3.95
C CYS A 160 -16.31 15.37 -3.67
N SER A 161 -16.80 16.60 -3.60
CA SER A 161 -15.95 17.78 -3.38
C SER A 161 -15.32 17.80 -1.99
N GLU A 162 -16.05 17.35 -0.97
CA GLU A 162 -15.55 17.36 0.39
C GLU A 162 -14.55 16.24 0.63
N THR A 163 -14.81 15.03 0.15
CA THR A 163 -13.85 13.92 0.24
C THR A 163 -12.55 14.24 -0.50
N VAL A 164 -12.61 14.84 -1.71
CA VAL A 164 -11.42 15.31 -2.45
C VAL A 164 -10.61 16.31 -1.61
N ARG A 165 -11.31 17.27 -0.96
CA ARG A 165 -10.66 18.23 -0.08
C ARG A 165 -9.99 17.55 1.11
N MET A 166 -10.69 16.60 1.77
CA MET A 166 -10.17 15.88 2.95
C MET A 166 -9.00 14.97 2.62
N VAL A 167 -9.05 14.22 1.52
CA VAL A 167 -7.91 13.40 1.06
C VAL A 167 -6.69 14.29 0.78
N ARG A 168 -6.88 15.45 0.14
CA ARG A 168 -5.79 16.40 -0.10
C ARG A 168 -5.18 16.92 1.21
N LEU A 169 -5.97 17.23 2.22
CA LEU A 169 -5.49 17.65 3.54
C LEU A 169 -4.78 16.50 4.25
N ALA A 170 -5.39 15.33 4.32
CA ALA A 170 -4.84 14.12 4.91
C ALA A 170 -3.46 13.77 4.33
N SER A 171 -3.28 13.95 3.02
CA SER A 171 -2.00 13.70 2.34
C SER A 171 -0.85 14.64 2.73
N THR A 172 -1.11 15.67 3.52
CA THR A 172 -0.05 16.58 4.01
C THR A 172 0.52 16.20 5.37
N VAL A 173 -0.16 15.31 6.10
CA VAL A 173 0.18 15.00 7.51
C VAL A 173 0.40 13.51 7.78
N SER A 174 0.00 12.63 6.87
CA SER A 174 0.05 11.17 7.06
C SER A 174 0.92 10.49 6.01
N ASN A 175 1.20 9.22 6.22
CA ASN A 175 1.84 8.36 5.22
C ASN A 175 0.90 7.28 4.65
N VAL A 176 -0.27 7.09 5.27
CA VAL A 176 -1.33 6.19 4.81
C VAL A 176 -2.69 6.84 5.08
N ILE A 177 -3.62 6.77 4.14
CA ILE A 177 -4.99 7.30 4.26
C ILE A 177 -5.97 6.16 4.13
N ASN A 178 -6.87 6.02 5.10
CA ASN A 178 -8.04 5.15 5.02
C ASN A 178 -9.23 5.89 4.40
N MET A 179 -9.93 5.23 3.49
CA MET A 179 -11.12 5.73 2.80
C MET A 179 -12.19 4.64 2.80
N SER A 180 -13.03 4.63 3.85
CA SER A 180 -14.09 3.64 4.02
C SER A 180 -15.42 4.13 3.45
N TYR A 181 -15.42 4.64 2.22
CA TYR A 181 -16.59 5.11 1.48
C TYR A 181 -16.43 4.83 -0.02
N GLY A 182 -17.54 4.90 -0.77
CA GLY A 182 -17.55 4.70 -2.21
C GLY A 182 -18.49 5.63 -2.96
N PHE A 183 -18.17 5.89 -4.23
CA PHE A 183 -19.03 6.59 -5.19
C PHE A 183 -19.35 5.64 -6.34
N GLU A 184 -20.61 5.34 -6.54
CA GLU A 184 -21.09 4.69 -7.74
C GLU A 184 -21.14 5.69 -8.88
N GLY A 185 -20.46 5.40 -9.97
CA GLY A 185 -20.61 6.15 -11.24
C GLY A 185 -20.01 7.55 -11.30
N GLY A 186 -19.06 7.98 -10.40
CA GLY A 186 -18.31 9.10 -10.87
C GLY A 186 -17.91 10.27 -9.98
N CYS A 187 -16.97 10.10 -9.08
CA CYS A 187 -16.19 11.23 -8.58
C CYS A 187 -14.78 11.23 -9.21
N PHE A 188 -14.66 11.59 -10.48
CA PHE A 188 -13.37 11.55 -11.21
C PHE A 188 -12.30 12.48 -10.63
N SER A 189 -12.69 13.58 -9.99
CA SER A 189 -11.77 14.45 -9.28
C SER A 189 -11.11 13.78 -8.07
N HIS A 190 -11.69 12.69 -7.58
CA HIS A 190 -11.11 11.89 -6.50
C HIS A 190 -9.79 11.24 -6.93
N ALA A 191 -9.72 10.73 -8.18
CA ALA A 191 -8.48 10.21 -8.72
C ALA A 191 -7.33 11.24 -8.69
N VAL A 192 -7.64 12.53 -8.92
CA VAL A 192 -6.63 13.59 -8.79
C VAL A 192 -6.13 13.74 -7.35
N ALA A 193 -7.00 13.61 -6.37
CA ALA A 193 -6.62 13.72 -4.96
C ALA A 193 -5.80 12.52 -4.49
N THR A 194 -6.16 11.30 -4.89
CA THR A 194 -5.42 10.07 -4.57
C THR A 194 -4.05 10.06 -5.24
N GLN A 195 -3.95 10.44 -6.52
CA GLN A 195 -2.68 10.56 -7.21
C GLN A 195 -1.78 11.66 -6.60
N LEU A 196 -2.37 12.75 -6.12
CA LEU A 196 -1.62 13.75 -5.36
C LEU A 196 -1.08 13.19 -4.04
N ALA A 197 -1.85 12.36 -3.34
CA ALA A 197 -1.39 11.67 -2.14
C ALA A 197 -0.20 10.76 -2.45
N ILE A 198 -0.28 9.94 -3.49
CA ILE A 198 0.81 9.06 -3.95
C ILE A 198 2.06 9.87 -4.29
N SER A 199 1.93 10.96 -5.04
CA SER A 199 3.06 11.83 -5.38
C SER A 199 3.75 12.47 -4.16
N ARG A 200 3.05 12.57 -3.04
CA ARG A 200 3.56 13.03 -1.73
C ARG A 200 4.12 11.90 -0.87
N GLY A 201 4.13 10.68 -1.37
CA GLY A 201 4.60 9.52 -0.65
C GLY A 201 3.57 8.93 0.31
N VAL A 202 2.28 9.17 0.12
CA VAL A 202 1.18 8.66 0.94
C VAL A 202 0.45 7.54 0.21
N LEU A 203 0.20 6.41 0.88
CA LEU A 203 -0.56 5.29 0.34
C LEU A 203 -2.06 5.47 0.63
N PRO A 204 -2.92 5.62 -0.39
CA PRO A 204 -4.35 5.56 -0.21
C PRO A 204 -4.84 4.10 -0.16
N VAL A 205 -5.68 3.77 0.82
CA VAL A 205 -6.33 2.48 1.01
C VAL A 205 -7.84 2.70 1.03
N ALA A 206 -8.60 1.91 0.30
CA ALA A 206 -10.05 2.08 0.21
C ALA A 206 -10.83 0.77 0.34
N ALA A 207 -12.04 0.88 0.84
CA ALA A 207 -13.03 -0.20 0.89
C ALA A 207 -13.53 -0.52 -0.53
N ALA A 208 -13.63 -1.80 -0.89
CA ALA A 208 -14.05 -2.26 -2.23
C ALA A 208 -15.50 -1.88 -2.56
N GLY A 209 -16.34 -1.72 -1.55
CA GLY A 209 -17.79 -1.52 -1.66
C GLY A 209 -18.56 -2.74 -1.14
N ASN A 210 -19.85 -2.55 -0.88
CA ASN A 210 -20.72 -3.55 -0.26
C ASN A 210 -21.95 -3.90 -1.14
N GLU A 211 -21.89 -3.57 -2.42
CA GLU A 211 -23.01 -3.62 -3.36
C GLU A 211 -22.92 -4.82 -4.33
N TYR A 212 -22.22 -5.91 -3.94
CA TYR A 212 -22.08 -7.08 -4.79
C TYR A 212 -23.42 -7.64 -5.27
N GLN A 213 -24.39 -7.77 -4.37
CA GLN A 213 -25.74 -8.26 -4.66
C GLN A 213 -26.61 -7.23 -5.40
N GLU A 214 -26.19 -5.96 -5.41
CA GLU A 214 -26.91 -4.85 -6.05
C GLU A 214 -26.34 -4.51 -7.45
N GLY A 215 -25.62 -5.44 -8.05
CA GLY A 215 -25.05 -5.30 -9.39
C GLY A 215 -23.54 -5.12 -9.41
N ASN A 216 -22.88 -5.20 -8.27
CA ASN A 216 -21.42 -5.21 -8.16
C ASN A 216 -20.73 -4.03 -8.89
N PRO A 217 -21.10 -2.79 -8.61
CA PRO A 217 -20.60 -1.64 -9.35
C PRO A 217 -19.11 -1.40 -9.07
N LEU A 218 -18.42 -0.81 -10.04
CA LEU A 218 -17.07 -0.28 -9.81
C LEU A 218 -17.16 0.97 -8.95
N SER A 219 -16.75 0.88 -7.71
CA SER A 219 -16.77 1.98 -6.75
C SER A 219 -15.45 2.78 -6.79
N ARG A 220 -15.54 4.11 -6.72
CA ARG A 220 -14.40 5.00 -6.48
C ARG A 220 -14.42 5.46 -5.01
N PRO A 221 -13.28 5.64 -4.33
CA PRO A 221 -11.89 5.63 -4.85
C PRO A 221 -11.25 4.24 -4.99
N ALA A 222 -11.91 3.18 -4.57
CA ALA A 222 -11.32 1.83 -4.55
C ALA A 222 -10.72 1.42 -5.91
N ASN A 223 -11.39 1.78 -7.01
CA ASN A 223 -10.94 1.49 -8.37
C ASN A 223 -10.18 2.66 -9.03
N ASP A 224 -9.75 3.67 -8.27
CA ASP A 224 -8.80 4.65 -8.78
C ASP A 224 -7.40 4.01 -8.92
N PRO A 225 -6.58 4.47 -9.89
CA PRO A 225 -5.22 3.97 -10.05
C PRO A 225 -4.42 4.03 -8.73
N HIS A 226 -3.65 3.00 -8.48
CA HIS A 226 -2.76 2.86 -7.32
C HIS A 226 -3.41 3.00 -5.93
N VAL A 227 -4.73 3.03 -5.82
CA VAL A 227 -5.43 2.91 -4.55
C VAL A 227 -5.47 1.44 -4.15
N LEU A 228 -5.00 1.11 -2.96
CA LEU A 228 -5.04 -0.25 -2.44
C LEU A 228 -6.49 -0.59 -2.05
N ASN A 229 -7.14 -1.43 -2.84
CA ASN A 229 -8.55 -1.79 -2.74
C ASN A 229 -8.73 -3.05 -1.88
N VAL A 230 -9.57 -2.97 -0.87
CA VAL A 230 -9.72 -4.02 0.13
C VAL A 230 -11.15 -4.55 0.16
N GLY A 231 -11.31 -5.82 -0.21
CA GLY A 231 -12.54 -6.59 -0.04
C GLY A 231 -12.66 -7.19 1.36
N ALA A 232 -13.78 -7.85 1.62
CA ALA A 232 -14.10 -8.43 2.93
C ALA A 232 -14.21 -9.95 2.88
N VAL A 233 -13.68 -10.62 3.92
CA VAL A 233 -13.94 -12.03 4.21
C VAL A 233 -14.68 -12.20 5.53
N ASP A 234 -15.41 -13.32 5.63
CA ASP A 234 -16.09 -13.75 6.85
C ASP A 234 -15.21 -14.61 7.75
N THR A 235 -15.77 -15.13 8.85
CA THR A 235 -15.10 -15.97 9.82
C THR A 235 -14.63 -17.34 9.28
N SER A 236 -15.13 -17.76 8.13
CA SER A 236 -14.68 -18.96 7.42
C SER A 236 -13.64 -18.67 6.34
N LEU A 237 -13.23 -17.41 6.22
CA LEU A 237 -12.37 -16.85 5.18
C LEU A 237 -12.97 -16.94 3.76
N ALA A 238 -14.28 -17.07 3.67
CA ALA A 238 -15.00 -16.93 2.41
C ALA A 238 -15.23 -15.45 2.08
N SER A 239 -15.33 -15.09 0.78
CA SER A 239 -15.73 -13.74 0.38
C SER A 239 -17.07 -13.37 1.01
N ALA A 240 -17.14 -12.21 1.64
CA ALA A 240 -18.38 -11.75 2.27
C ALA A 240 -19.44 -11.47 1.20
N MET A 241 -20.68 -11.95 1.41
CA MET A 241 -21.75 -11.90 0.40
C MET A 241 -22.04 -10.49 -0.16
N PHE A 242 -21.67 -9.45 0.57
CA PHE A 242 -21.85 -8.05 0.16
C PHE A 242 -20.62 -7.49 -0.55
N SER A 243 -19.41 -8.08 -0.33
CA SER A 243 -18.15 -7.50 -0.80
C SER A 243 -18.11 -7.40 -2.31
N ASN A 244 -17.87 -6.22 -2.86
CA ASN A 244 -17.69 -6.04 -4.29
C ASN A 244 -16.50 -6.86 -4.79
N GLU A 245 -16.68 -7.50 -5.94
CA GLU A 245 -15.71 -8.36 -6.62
C GLU A 245 -15.43 -7.80 -8.01
N ASN A 246 -14.20 -7.39 -8.26
CA ASN A 246 -13.82 -6.87 -9.57
C ASN A 246 -12.29 -6.89 -9.75
N ILE A 247 -11.85 -6.62 -10.98
CA ILE A 247 -10.42 -6.62 -11.34
C ILE A 247 -9.57 -5.62 -10.54
N GLY A 248 -10.19 -4.69 -9.84
CA GLY A 248 -9.49 -3.70 -9.02
C GLY A 248 -9.32 -4.12 -7.56
N VAL A 249 -9.91 -5.25 -7.10
CA VAL A 249 -9.66 -5.75 -5.74
C VAL A 249 -8.22 -6.21 -5.63
N ASP A 250 -7.47 -5.66 -4.67
CA ASP A 250 -6.09 -6.03 -4.43
C ASP A 250 -5.95 -7.14 -3.40
N LEU A 251 -6.64 -6.97 -2.28
CA LEU A 251 -6.53 -7.79 -1.09
C LEU A 251 -7.88 -7.93 -0.43
N VAL A 252 -8.00 -8.92 0.43
CA VAL A 252 -9.10 -9.03 1.37
C VAL A 252 -8.59 -9.00 2.81
N ALA A 253 -9.47 -8.57 3.71
CA ALA A 253 -9.28 -8.65 5.15
C ALA A 253 -10.62 -9.00 5.84
N PRO A 254 -10.60 -9.43 7.12
CA PRO A 254 -11.82 -9.66 7.88
C PRO A 254 -12.76 -8.46 7.87
N GLY A 255 -14.04 -8.69 7.54
CA GLY A 255 -15.03 -7.60 7.42
C GLY A 255 -16.43 -7.98 7.87
N VAL A 256 -16.62 -9.15 8.50
CA VAL A 256 -17.94 -9.61 8.96
C VAL A 256 -17.95 -9.76 10.47
N ASN A 257 -18.98 -9.21 11.13
CA ASN A 257 -19.14 -9.26 12.59
C ASN A 257 -17.90 -8.76 13.36
N VAL A 258 -17.28 -7.69 12.90
CA VAL A 258 -16.12 -7.06 13.52
C VAL A 258 -16.57 -6.25 14.74
N PRO A 259 -16.08 -6.56 15.96
CA PRO A 259 -16.33 -5.72 17.13
C PRO A 259 -15.64 -4.37 16.99
N VAL A 260 -16.40 -3.29 17.13
CA VAL A 260 -15.93 -1.90 16.94
C VAL A 260 -16.54 -0.98 18.00
N ALA A 261 -15.87 0.14 18.27
CA ALA A 261 -16.46 1.21 19.05
C ALA A 261 -17.61 1.89 18.28
N SER A 262 -18.59 2.39 19.01
CA SER A 262 -19.63 3.27 18.50
C SER A 262 -19.75 4.49 19.42
N PRO A 263 -20.39 5.60 19.01
CA PRO A 263 -20.41 6.81 19.80
C PRO A 263 -20.93 6.63 21.23
N THR A 264 -20.38 7.40 22.13
CA THR A 264 -20.83 7.48 23.51
C THR A 264 -22.24 8.10 23.58
N VAL A 265 -23.17 7.40 24.20
CA VAL A 265 -24.53 7.88 24.40
C VAL A 265 -24.77 8.05 25.89
N SER A 266 -25.25 9.26 26.31
CA SER A 266 -25.49 9.57 27.71
C SER A 266 -24.34 9.22 28.67
N GLY A 267 -23.12 9.41 28.22
CA GLY A 267 -21.91 9.12 29.00
C GLY A 267 -21.50 7.62 29.05
N VAL A 268 -22.21 6.75 28.33
CA VAL A 268 -21.87 5.31 28.22
C VAL A 268 -21.18 5.05 26.89
N PRO A 269 -19.92 4.54 26.89
CA PRO A 269 -19.23 4.15 25.67
C PRO A 269 -20.00 3.06 24.92
N GLY A 270 -20.18 3.27 23.62
CA GLY A 270 -20.89 2.33 22.76
C GLY A 270 -19.94 1.33 22.10
N TYR A 271 -20.44 0.11 21.89
CA TYR A 271 -19.77 -0.95 21.13
C TYR A 271 -20.80 -1.71 20.30
N GLN A 272 -20.38 -2.15 19.12
CA GLN A 272 -21.25 -2.93 18.23
C GLN A 272 -20.44 -3.94 17.40
N ARG A 273 -21.15 -4.90 16.83
CA ARG A 273 -20.61 -5.74 15.78
C ARG A 273 -21.01 -5.18 14.43
N ALA A 274 -20.05 -4.87 13.61
CA ALA A 274 -20.27 -4.26 12.31
C ALA A 274 -19.75 -5.14 11.18
N SER A 275 -20.36 -5.03 9.99
CA SER A 275 -19.95 -5.75 8.80
C SER A 275 -19.85 -4.79 7.62
N GLY A 276 -18.84 -4.97 6.79
CA GLY A 276 -18.59 -4.13 5.62
C GLY A 276 -17.10 -4.12 5.25
N THR A 277 -16.80 -3.90 3.99
CA THR A 277 -15.45 -3.61 3.50
C THR A 277 -14.86 -2.37 4.17
N SER A 278 -15.74 -1.51 4.73
CA SER A 278 -15.37 -0.36 5.56
C SER A 278 -14.58 -0.73 6.82
N TYR A 279 -14.66 -1.98 7.30
CA TYR A 279 -13.91 -2.47 8.46
C TYR A 279 -12.71 -3.32 8.06
N SER A 280 -12.68 -3.82 6.82
CA SER A 280 -11.50 -4.49 6.23
C SER A 280 -10.42 -3.49 5.84
N ALA A 281 -10.78 -2.40 5.19
CA ALA A 281 -9.84 -1.37 4.74
C ALA A 281 -9.00 -0.75 5.88
N PRO A 282 -9.54 -0.39 7.06
CA PRO A 282 -8.74 0.15 8.16
C PRO A 282 -7.76 -0.87 8.75
N MET A 283 -8.05 -2.18 8.69
CA MET A 283 -7.07 -3.21 9.07
C MET A 283 -5.84 -3.14 8.16
N VAL A 284 -6.05 -3.13 6.85
CA VAL A 284 -4.96 -3.01 5.87
C VAL A 284 -4.24 -1.66 5.98
N THR A 285 -4.97 -0.59 6.24
CA THR A 285 -4.39 0.75 6.50
C THR A 285 -3.42 0.74 7.68
N ALA A 286 -3.81 0.14 8.78
CA ALA A 286 -2.97 0.01 9.97
C ALA A 286 -1.74 -0.86 9.69
N LEU A 287 -1.92 -2.00 9.02
CA LEU A 287 -0.80 -2.87 8.61
C LEU A 287 0.15 -2.17 7.64
N ALA A 288 -0.37 -1.33 6.72
CA ALA A 288 0.46 -0.55 5.82
C ALA A 288 1.29 0.51 6.56
N HIS A 289 0.69 1.16 7.56
CA HIS A 289 1.44 2.05 8.44
C HIS A 289 2.55 1.30 9.19
N TRP A 290 2.25 0.14 9.75
CA TRP A 290 3.25 -0.73 10.40
C TRP A 290 4.39 -1.08 9.45
N LEU A 291 4.07 -1.62 8.27
CA LEU A 291 5.06 -2.02 7.28
C LEU A 291 5.98 -0.85 6.90
N ARG A 292 5.43 0.34 6.68
CA ARG A 292 6.20 1.53 6.31
C ARG A 292 7.10 2.04 7.45
N ARG A 293 6.72 1.83 8.70
CA ARG A 293 7.60 2.10 9.85
C ARG A 293 8.72 1.09 9.97
N ALA A 294 8.42 -0.17 9.76
CA ALA A 294 9.42 -1.25 9.80
C ALA A 294 10.37 -1.22 8.59
N ARG A 295 9.88 -0.77 7.43
CA ARG A 295 10.61 -0.74 6.16
C ARG A 295 10.52 0.66 5.51
N PRO A 296 11.14 1.69 6.10
CA PRO A 296 10.95 3.10 5.67
C PRO A 296 11.50 3.40 4.27
N GLY A 297 12.25 2.47 3.68
CA GLY A 297 12.73 2.58 2.30
C GLY A 297 11.71 2.16 1.23
N LEU A 298 10.48 1.74 1.59
CA LEU A 298 9.39 1.46 0.65
C LEU A 298 8.63 2.75 0.34
N ASP A 299 8.42 3.04 -0.93
CA ASP A 299 7.45 4.04 -1.35
C ASP A 299 6.00 3.48 -1.29
N PRO A 300 4.95 4.29 -1.54
CA PRO A 300 3.57 3.81 -1.46
C PRO A 300 3.29 2.60 -2.34
N LEU A 301 3.75 2.62 -3.61
CA LEU A 301 3.50 1.55 -4.57
C LEU A 301 4.26 0.28 -4.20
N GLN A 302 5.50 0.42 -3.74
CA GLN A 302 6.27 -0.70 -3.21
C GLN A 302 5.64 -1.30 -1.95
N THR A 303 4.95 -0.48 -1.13
CA THR A 303 4.21 -0.96 0.04
C THR A 303 3.00 -1.79 -0.37
N ALA A 304 2.20 -1.31 -1.32
CA ALA A 304 1.07 -2.04 -1.88
C ALA A 304 1.52 -3.36 -2.52
N GLU A 305 2.56 -3.30 -3.34
CA GLU A 305 3.12 -4.47 -4.02
C GLU A 305 3.74 -5.49 -3.05
N ALA A 306 4.32 -5.05 -1.94
CA ALA A 306 4.79 -5.97 -0.90
C ALA A 306 3.64 -6.79 -0.30
N PHE A 307 2.49 -6.17 -0.06
CA PHE A 307 1.30 -6.89 0.41
C PHE A 307 0.73 -7.84 -0.65
N ARG A 308 0.62 -7.40 -1.92
CA ARG A 308 0.15 -8.26 -3.02
C ARG A 308 0.99 -9.53 -3.14
N ARG A 309 2.32 -9.39 -3.10
CA ARG A 309 3.27 -10.53 -3.21
C ARG A 309 3.29 -11.45 -2.02
N SER A 310 2.85 -10.99 -0.88
CA SER A 310 2.91 -11.72 0.39
C SER A 310 1.54 -12.10 0.94
N ALA A 311 0.48 -11.79 0.23
CA ALA A 311 -0.87 -12.18 0.58
C ALA A 311 -0.99 -13.71 0.70
N THR A 312 -1.84 -14.16 1.61
CA THR A 312 -2.21 -15.57 1.69
C THR A 312 -3.29 -15.84 0.65
N ASP A 313 -2.96 -16.61 -0.38
CA ASP A 313 -3.86 -16.92 -1.48
C ASP A 313 -5.13 -17.61 -0.97
N LEU A 314 -6.29 -17.12 -1.39
CA LEU A 314 -7.61 -17.65 -1.05
C LEU A 314 -8.41 -17.86 -2.34
N GLY A 315 -9.30 -18.83 -2.35
CA GLY A 315 -10.13 -19.14 -3.52
C GLY A 315 -9.36 -19.87 -4.64
N PRO A 316 -9.60 -19.54 -5.91
CA PRO A 316 -8.83 -20.06 -7.03
C PRO A 316 -7.36 -19.61 -6.97
N ALA A 317 -6.43 -20.51 -7.30
CA ALA A 317 -4.99 -20.21 -7.20
C ALA A 317 -4.56 -19.00 -8.03
N GLY A 318 -3.87 -18.07 -7.38
CA GLY A 318 -3.40 -16.82 -7.93
C GLY A 318 -4.43 -15.69 -7.82
N TYR A 319 -4.28 -14.65 -8.61
CA TYR A 319 -5.20 -13.52 -8.59
C TYR A 319 -6.61 -13.91 -9.07
N ASP A 320 -7.63 -13.54 -8.33
CA ASP A 320 -9.04 -13.60 -8.72
C ASP A 320 -9.83 -12.37 -8.25
N PRO A 321 -11.01 -12.06 -8.87
CA PRO A 321 -11.75 -10.84 -8.56
C PRO A 321 -12.38 -10.79 -7.16
N SER A 322 -12.59 -11.93 -6.49
CA SER A 322 -13.25 -12.04 -5.19
C SER A 322 -12.27 -11.76 -4.04
N PHE A 323 -11.05 -12.28 -4.17
CA PHE A 323 -10.02 -12.21 -3.14
C PHE A 323 -8.81 -11.33 -3.52
N GLY A 324 -8.74 -10.85 -4.77
CA GLY A 324 -7.55 -10.17 -5.28
C GLY A 324 -6.34 -11.11 -5.27
N PHE A 325 -5.24 -10.69 -4.64
CA PHE A 325 -4.07 -11.53 -4.40
C PHE A 325 -4.19 -12.40 -3.14
N GLY A 326 -5.32 -12.28 -2.41
CA GLY A 326 -5.61 -13.03 -1.20
C GLY A 326 -5.70 -12.18 0.06
N MET A 327 -5.68 -12.84 1.21
CA MET A 327 -5.76 -12.15 2.51
C MET A 327 -4.44 -11.47 2.88
N VAL A 328 -4.54 -10.25 3.37
CA VAL A 328 -3.40 -9.45 3.83
C VAL A 328 -2.54 -10.20 4.87
N SER A 329 -1.21 -10.17 4.70
CA SER A 329 -0.24 -10.78 5.61
C SER A 329 0.85 -9.79 5.99
N ILE A 330 0.85 -9.32 7.24
CA ILE A 330 1.95 -8.46 7.72
C ILE A 330 3.25 -9.26 7.86
N ALA A 331 3.19 -10.51 8.30
CA ALA A 331 4.37 -11.36 8.44
C ALA A 331 5.10 -11.54 7.09
N GLY A 332 4.34 -11.86 6.05
CA GLY A 332 4.88 -11.96 4.70
C GLY A 332 5.42 -10.63 4.17
N ALA A 333 4.69 -9.53 4.36
CA ALA A 333 5.09 -8.21 3.87
C ALA A 333 6.37 -7.67 4.55
N LEU A 334 6.61 -8.04 5.81
CA LEU A 334 7.85 -7.69 6.52
C LEU A 334 9.08 -8.39 5.94
N THR A 335 8.93 -9.56 5.35
CA THR A 335 10.02 -10.45 4.92
C THR A 335 10.19 -10.54 3.40
N VAL A 336 9.16 -10.24 2.62
CA VAL A 336 9.23 -10.31 1.15
C VAL A 336 10.34 -9.37 0.61
N ASP A 337 10.98 -9.79 -0.45
CA ASP A 337 11.98 -8.97 -1.15
C ASP A 337 11.39 -7.60 -1.53
N LYS A 338 12.25 -6.57 -1.43
CA LYS A 338 11.84 -5.22 -1.79
C LYS A 338 11.32 -5.18 -3.22
N PRO A 339 10.05 -4.80 -3.45
CA PRO A 339 9.52 -4.67 -4.81
C PRO A 339 10.32 -3.65 -5.63
N PRO A 340 10.43 -3.83 -6.95
CA PRO A 340 11.07 -2.84 -7.81
C PRO A 340 10.30 -1.51 -7.71
N ARG A 341 11.05 -0.41 -7.77
CA ARG A 341 10.44 0.91 -7.85
C ARG A 341 9.98 1.17 -9.27
N GLU A 342 8.77 1.65 -9.43
CA GLU A 342 8.28 2.20 -10.67
C GLU A 342 8.57 3.71 -10.73
N PRO A 343 9.47 4.14 -11.63
CA PRO A 343 9.77 5.56 -11.75
C PRO A 343 8.67 6.24 -12.56
N ARG A 344 8.38 7.50 -12.22
CA ARG A 344 7.46 8.39 -12.92
C ARG A 344 5.98 8.24 -12.57
N GLU A 345 5.64 7.49 -11.54
CA GLU A 345 4.29 7.51 -11.01
C GLU A 345 3.98 8.78 -10.20
N PRO A 346 2.76 9.29 -10.24
CA PRO A 346 1.62 8.84 -11.06
C PRO A 346 1.73 9.31 -12.53
N ASN A 347 1.27 8.50 -13.46
CA ASN A 347 1.40 8.80 -14.91
C ASN A 347 0.24 8.28 -15.79
N GLU A 348 -0.88 7.86 -15.26
CA GLU A 348 -1.99 7.17 -15.94
C GLU A 348 -2.75 8.05 -16.94
N ASP A 349 -2.52 9.36 -16.94
CA ASP A 349 -3.10 10.26 -17.92
C ASP A 349 -2.26 11.53 -18.11
N ILE A 350 -2.56 12.29 -19.16
CA ILE A 350 -1.88 13.55 -19.49
C ILE A 350 -1.90 14.58 -18.35
N PRO A 351 -2.98 14.77 -17.58
CA PRO A 351 -2.98 15.66 -16.42
C PRO A 351 -1.94 15.28 -15.36
N PHE A 352 -1.66 14.01 -15.17
CA PHE A 352 -0.70 13.52 -14.15
C PHE A 352 0.77 13.66 -14.57
N VAL A 353 1.04 13.89 -15.85
CA VAL A 353 2.39 14.13 -16.35
C VAL A 353 2.63 15.58 -16.80
N THR A 354 1.60 16.43 -16.67
CA THR A 354 1.66 17.85 -17.02
C THR A 354 1.18 18.74 -15.87
N GLY A 355 1.50 20.03 -15.92
CA GLY A 355 1.05 20.98 -14.92
C GLY A 355 1.97 21.12 -13.71
N ARG A 356 1.51 21.89 -12.71
CA ARG A 356 2.33 22.27 -11.54
C ARG A 356 2.38 21.17 -10.46
N ALA A 357 1.32 20.38 -10.35
CA ALA A 357 1.19 19.38 -9.28
C ALA A 357 1.99 18.10 -9.58
N PHE A 358 2.00 17.67 -10.85
CA PHE A 358 2.55 16.38 -11.25
C PHE A 358 3.64 16.45 -12.32
N GLY A 359 3.90 17.65 -12.88
CA GLY A 359 4.71 17.86 -14.07
C GLY A 359 6.03 17.08 -14.12
N GLN A 360 6.12 16.15 -15.05
CA GLN A 360 7.28 15.33 -15.29
C GLN A 360 8.21 15.90 -16.35
N ALA A 361 9.52 15.71 -16.19
CA ALA A 361 10.48 16.04 -17.23
C ALA A 361 10.29 15.10 -18.44
N PRO A 362 10.10 15.65 -19.67
CA PRO A 362 9.93 14.80 -20.83
C PRO A 362 11.21 14.03 -21.15
N LEU A 363 11.07 12.80 -21.67
CA LEU A 363 12.18 12.07 -22.28
C LEU A 363 12.77 12.90 -23.42
N LEU A 364 14.05 12.72 -23.68
CA LEU A 364 14.84 13.43 -24.68
C LEU A 364 14.94 14.95 -24.45
N ALA A 365 14.65 15.42 -23.25
CA ALA A 365 14.85 16.81 -22.89
C ALA A 365 16.32 17.23 -22.98
N ARG A 366 17.23 16.38 -22.51
CA ARG A 366 18.68 16.63 -22.43
C ARG A 366 19.49 15.70 -23.34
N ARG A 367 19.13 14.43 -23.46
CA ARG A 367 19.85 13.37 -24.17
C ARG A 367 19.21 13.07 -25.52
N GLY A 368 19.99 12.54 -26.49
CA GLY A 368 19.48 12.11 -27.79
C GLY A 368 18.83 10.72 -27.78
N ARG A 369 19.05 9.94 -26.73
CA ARG A 369 18.46 8.61 -26.50
C ARG A 369 18.24 8.41 -25.01
N GLU A 370 17.05 7.94 -24.66
CA GLU A 370 16.67 7.58 -23.30
C GLU A 370 15.85 6.29 -23.29
N VAL A 371 15.89 5.60 -22.16
CA VAL A 371 15.16 4.36 -21.91
C VAL A 371 14.28 4.57 -20.69
N HIS A 372 13.04 4.11 -20.80
CA HIS A 372 12.09 3.98 -19.71
C HIS A 372 11.71 2.51 -19.56
N GLN A 373 11.41 2.08 -18.35
CA GLN A 373 10.85 0.78 -18.05
C GLN A 373 9.65 1.01 -17.15
N GLY A 374 8.56 0.34 -17.45
CA GLY A 374 7.31 0.41 -16.70
C GLY A 374 6.70 -0.97 -16.53
N PHE A 375 5.73 -1.00 -15.66
CA PHE A 375 4.89 -2.13 -15.38
C PHE A 375 3.43 -1.67 -15.46
N LEU A 376 2.58 -2.44 -16.09
CA LEU A 376 1.16 -2.15 -16.23
C LEU A 376 0.35 -3.20 -15.49
N ASP A 377 -0.67 -2.76 -14.81
CA ASP A 377 -1.68 -3.58 -14.15
C ASP A 377 -3.07 -3.10 -14.57
N ARG A 378 -3.88 -3.99 -15.13
CA ARG A 378 -5.19 -3.60 -15.69
C ARG A 378 -6.12 -2.98 -14.66
N GLY A 379 -6.05 -3.41 -13.41
CA GLY A 379 -6.89 -2.91 -12.33
C GLY A 379 -6.41 -1.60 -11.73
N LYS A 380 -5.08 -1.39 -11.67
CA LYS A 380 -4.49 -0.30 -10.88
C LYS A 380 -3.56 0.62 -11.63
N ASP A 381 -3.00 0.15 -12.72
CA ASP A 381 -2.04 0.90 -13.55
C ASP A 381 -2.27 0.55 -15.02
N PRO A 382 -3.44 0.92 -15.57
CA PRO A 382 -3.86 0.47 -16.90
C PRO A 382 -3.11 1.11 -18.05
N VAL A 383 -2.46 2.26 -17.82
CA VAL A 383 -1.79 3.03 -18.87
C VAL A 383 -0.68 3.92 -18.31
N ASP A 384 0.49 3.85 -18.90
CA ASP A 384 1.62 4.74 -18.66
C ASP A 384 1.67 5.86 -19.69
N VAL A 385 1.55 7.11 -19.27
CA VAL A 385 1.71 8.28 -20.14
C VAL A 385 3.09 8.91 -19.97
N ILE A 386 3.89 8.86 -21.02
CA ILE A 386 5.27 9.30 -21.00
C ILE A 386 5.42 10.55 -21.87
N PRO A 387 5.69 11.73 -21.29
CA PRO A 387 5.96 12.92 -22.09
C PRO A 387 7.32 12.81 -22.82
N ILE A 388 7.34 13.14 -24.11
CA ILE A 388 8.54 13.06 -24.95
C ILE A 388 8.77 14.38 -25.66
N ARG A 389 10.01 14.88 -25.67
CA ARG A 389 10.41 16.07 -26.40
C ARG A 389 10.91 15.73 -27.79
N VAL A 390 10.25 16.20 -28.81
CA VAL A 390 10.66 16.10 -30.22
C VAL A 390 11.29 17.42 -30.65
N ARG A 391 12.60 17.44 -30.85
CA ARG A 391 13.35 18.64 -31.27
C ARG A 391 12.88 19.14 -32.63
N GLY A 392 13.08 20.42 -32.93
CA GLY A 392 12.82 20.95 -34.27
C GLY A 392 13.71 20.28 -35.32
N ARG A 393 13.16 20.09 -36.52
CA ARG A 393 13.82 19.43 -37.65
C ARG A 393 14.40 18.04 -37.32
N SER A 394 13.69 17.28 -36.48
CA SER A 394 14.08 15.95 -36.08
C SER A 394 12.91 14.97 -36.07
N ALA A 395 13.23 13.71 -36.05
CA ALA A 395 12.30 12.63 -35.75
C ALA A 395 12.71 11.93 -34.45
N VAL A 396 11.72 11.45 -33.72
CA VAL A 396 11.92 10.55 -32.58
C VAL A 396 11.38 9.18 -32.99
N ARG A 397 12.24 8.18 -32.92
CA ARG A 397 11.85 6.78 -32.99
C ARG A 397 11.61 6.26 -31.58
N ILE A 398 10.49 5.63 -31.37
CA ILE A 398 10.11 4.96 -30.13
C ILE A 398 10.02 3.47 -30.43
N ASP A 399 10.85 2.67 -29.76
CA ASP A 399 10.80 1.22 -29.78
C ASP A 399 10.24 0.75 -28.41
N LEU A 400 9.07 0.13 -28.40
CA LEU A 400 8.45 -0.51 -27.24
C LEU A 400 8.69 -2.01 -27.32
N ARG A 401 9.22 -2.58 -26.23
CA ARG A 401 9.48 -4.02 -26.12
C ARG A 401 8.74 -4.60 -24.93
N PRO A 402 7.75 -5.45 -25.15
CA PRO A 402 7.10 -6.20 -24.09
C PRO A 402 8.09 -7.07 -23.30
N ARG A 403 7.80 -7.25 -22.01
CA ARG A 403 8.47 -8.15 -21.09
C ARG A 403 7.41 -8.90 -20.28
N GLY A 404 6.84 -9.96 -20.90
CA GLY A 404 5.73 -10.71 -20.33
C GLY A 404 4.37 -10.07 -20.65
N GLY A 405 3.80 -10.45 -21.78
CA GLY A 405 2.48 -10.02 -22.23
C GLY A 405 2.49 -9.08 -23.45
N ASP A 406 1.31 -8.70 -23.89
CA ASP A 406 1.05 -7.83 -25.02
C ASP A 406 0.88 -6.39 -24.56
N VAL A 407 1.70 -5.48 -25.07
CA VAL A 407 1.62 -4.05 -24.77
C VAL A 407 1.65 -3.24 -26.05
N ASP A 408 0.73 -2.31 -26.12
CA ASP A 408 0.53 -1.41 -27.24
C ASP A 408 0.98 0.02 -26.91
N ILE A 409 1.18 0.84 -27.94
CA ILE A 409 1.55 2.24 -27.81
C ILE A 409 0.73 3.13 -28.72
N GLU A 410 0.23 4.22 -28.17
CA GLU A 410 -0.31 5.33 -28.93
C GLU A 410 0.45 6.62 -28.61
N VAL A 411 0.67 7.46 -29.61
CA VAL A 411 1.34 8.73 -29.40
C VAL A 411 0.38 9.87 -29.69
N PHE A 412 0.16 10.71 -28.69
CA PHE A 412 -0.75 11.84 -28.71
C PHE A 412 0.00 13.17 -28.93
N SER A 413 -0.67 14.09 -29.61
CA SER A 413 -0.18 15.46 -29.78
C SER A 413 -0.34 16.26 -28.49
N ARG A 414 0.33 17.43 -28.39
CA ARG A 414 0.17 18.38 -27.29
C ARG A 414 -1.25 18.95 -27.12
N ARG A 415 -2.17 18.70 -28.06
CA ARG A 415 -3.57 19.15 -28.01
C ARG A 415 -4.45 18.15 -27.25
N ALA A 416 -4.00 16.93 -27.06
CA ALA A 416 -4.73 15.96 -26.26
C ALA A 416 -4.80 16.43 -24.80
N ARG A 417 -5.94 16.26 -24.20
CA ARG A 417 -6.22 16.57 -22.79
C ARG A 417 -6.16 15.34 -21.90
N THR A 418 -6.43 14.20 -22.50
CA THR A 418 -6.43 12.88 -21.89
C THR A 418 -6.05 11.85 -22.95
N VAL A 419 -5.59 10.68 -22.55
CA VAL A 419 -5.39 9.52 -23.44
C VAL A 419 -6.66 8.71 -23.65
N PHE A 420 -7.70 8.96 -22.87
CA PHE A 420 -9.01 8.33 -23.04
C PHE A 420 -9.81 9.04 -24.15
N TYR A 421 -10.36 8.25 -25.09
CA TYR A 421 -10.96 8.78 -26.32
C TYR A 421 -12.10 9.79 -26.09
N GLU A 422 -12.91 9.57 -25.08
CA GLU A 422 -14.07 10.42 -24.77
C GLU A 422 -13.73 11.87 -24.38
N GLY A 423 -12.49 12.13 -23.93
CA GLY A 423 -12.05 13.44 -23.46
C GLY A 423 -11.08 14.18 -24.38
N SER A 424 -10.60 13.56 -25.44
CA SER A 424 -9.60 14.16 -26.35
C SER A 424 -10.21 14.62 -27.68
N PRO A 425 -9.81 15.80 -28.20
CA PRO A 425 -10.25 16.27 -29.51
C PRO A 425 -9.88 15.27 -30.63
N PRO A 426 -10.70 15.13 -31.67
CA PRO A 426 -10.37 14.32 -32.85
C PRO A 426 -9.02 14.71 -33.48
N GLY A 427 -8.29 13.71 -34.02
CA GLY A 427 -6.99 13.93 -34.66
C GLY A 427 -5.84 14.26 -33.71
N THR A 428 -5.99 13.96 -32.42
CA THR A 428 -4.89 14.11 -31.45
C THR A 428 -3.91 12.94 -31.46
N VAL A 429 -4.30 11.75 -31.92
CA VAL A 429 -3.41 10.60 -32.09
C VAL A 429 -2.52 10.82 -33.33
N LEU A 430 -1.22 10.75 -33.15
CA LEU A 430 -0.19 10.98 -34.15
C LEU A 430 0.35 9.67 -34.77
N ALA A 431 0.41 8.61 -33.97
CA ALA A 431 0.92 7.32 -34.39
C ALA A 431 0.42 6.22 -33.44
N ARG A 432 0.34 4.98 -33.94
CA ARG A 432 -0.06 3.78 -33.20
C ARG A 432 0.88 2.63 -33.52
N GLY A 433 1.18 1.82 -32.52
CA GLY A 433 1.79 0.52 -32.60
C GLY A 433 0.91 -0.45 -31.82
N VAL A 434 0.11 -1.27 -32.54
CA VAL A 434 -0.96 -2.10 -31.96
C VAL A 434 -0.92 -3.48 -32.62
N ARG A 435 0.19 -4.18 -32.46
CA ARG A 435 0.34 -5.53 -33.02
C ARG A 435 -0.04 -6.56 -31.99
N ALA A 436 -1.12 -7.29 -32.23
CA ALA A 436 -1.52 -8.41 -31.39
C ALA A 436 -0.34 -9.39 -31.22
N SER A 437 0.43 -9.29 -30.20
CA SER A 437 1.40 -10.25 -29.68
C SER A 437 2.48 -9.60 -28.80
N THR A 438 3.36 -10.39 -28.20
CA THR A 438 4.57 -9.95 -27.50
C THR A 438 5.68 -9.39 -28.42
N ARG A 439 5.36 -9.01 -29.66
CA ARG A 439 6.33 -8.44 -30.61
C ARG A 439 6.61 -6.97 -30.28
N PRO A 440 7.85 -6.51 -30.52
CA PRO A 440 8.18 -5.09 -30.31
C PRO A 440 7.36 -4.18 -31.20
N GLU A 441 6.78 -3.13 -30.61
CA GLU A 441 6.13 -2.05 -31.30
C GLU A 441 7.13 -0.94 -31.68
N ARG A 442 6.88 -0.29 -32.80
CA ARG A 442 7.71 0.82 -33.27
C ARG A 442 6.89 1.92 -33.89
N VAL A 443 7.05 3.13 -33.36
CA VAL A 443 6.46 4.34 -33.91
C VAL A 443 7.53 5.39 -34.16
N THR A 444 7.28 6.29 -35.12
CA THR A 444 8.18 7.41 -35.43
C THR A 444 7.40 8.69 -35.54
N ILE A 445 7.82 9.71 -34.81
CA ILE A 445 7.19 11.04 -34.81
C ILE A 445 8.16 12.06 -35.43
N GLU A 446 7.79 12.69 -36.53
CA GLU A 446 8.58 13.73 -37.19
C GLU A 446 8.13 15.13 -36.75
N ASN A 447 9.09 15.96 -36.43
CA ASN A 447 8.87 17.39 -36.22
C ASN A 447 9.65 18.20 -37.27
N ARG A 448 8.98 18.59 -38.37
CA ARG A 448 9.55 19.38 -39.44
C ARG A 448 9.65 20.87 -39.09
N GLY A 449 8.97 21.32 -38.04
CA GLY A 449 9.04 22.69 -37.54
C GLY A 449 10.40 23.06 -36.97
N ARG A 450 10.66 24.34 -36.77
CA ARG A 450 11.94 24.82 -36.18
C ARG A 450 12.00 24.65 -34.66
N SER A 451 10.86 24.78 -33.99
CA SER A 451 10.75 24.72 -32.53
C SER A 451 10.49 23.30 -32.05
N ALA A 452 11.01 22.95 -30.87
CA ALA A 452 10.70 21.67 -30.23
C ALA A 452 9.20 21.60 -29.85
N ARG A 453 8.64 20.39 -29.88
CA ARG A 453 7.28 20.11 -29.40
C ARG A 453 7.27 18.96 -28.40
N LYS A 454 6.27 18.95 -27.52
CA LYS A 454 5.98 17.85 -26.62
C LYS A 454 4.92 16.95 -27.26
N VAL A 455 5.07 15.66 -27.11
CA VAL A 455 4.08 14.63 -27.41
C VAL A 455 3.96 13.71 -26.21
N PHE A 456 2.90 12.90 -26.14
CA PHE A 456 2.65 11.95 -25.06
C PHE A 456 2.56 10.56 -25.66
N ALA A 457 3.40 9.65 -25.19
CA ALA A 457 3.29 8.24 -25.52
C ALA A 457 2.48 7.57 -24.40
N ALA A 458 1.34 6.98 -24.75
CA ALA A 458 0.55 6.15 -23.87
C ALA A 458 0.88 4.68 -24.17
N VAL A 459 1.29 3.93 -23.17
CA VAL A 459 1.55 2.49 -23.22
C VAL A 459 0.47 1.80 -22.41
N TYR A 460 -0.15 0.76 -22.96
CA TYR A 460 -1.26 0.05 -22.32
C TYR A 460 -1.27 -1.43 -22.69
N ILE A 461 -2.01 -2.25 -21.94
CA ILE A 461 -2.14 -3.70 -22.20
C ILE A 461 -3.07 -3.90 -23.40
N GLY A 462 -2.56 -4.55 -24.45
CA GLY A 462 -3.29 -4.81 -25.70
C GLY A 462 -4.27 -6.00 -25.61
N ASP A 463 -3.89 -7.09 -24.93
CA ASP A 463 -4.77 -8.28 -24.76
C ASP A 463 -5.70 -8.10 -23.55
N SER A 464 -7.01 -8.17 -23.81
CA SER A 464 -8.05 -8.04 -22.78
C SER A 464 -8.06 -9.15 -21.73
N ARG A 465 -7.42 -10.27 -21.95
CA ARG A 465 -7.30 -11.41 -21.01
C ARG A 465 -6.10 -11.30 -20.08
N GLN A 466 -5.20 -10.37 -20.36
CA GLN A 466 -3.98 -10.18 -19.60
C GLN A 466 -4.21 -9.21 -18.44
N ILE A 467 -3.74 -9.56 -17.24
CA ILE A 467 -3.89 -8.74 -16.02
C ILE A 467 -2.74 -7.74 -15.89
N SER A 468 -1.51 -8.16 -16.18
CA SER A 468 -0.33 -7.32 -16.02
C SER A 468 0.70 -7.52 -17.13
N ALA A 469 1.55 -6.52 -17.34
CA ALA A 469 2.66 -6.57 -18.28
C ALA A 469 3.80 -5.66 -17.85
N ALA A 470 5.03 -6.09 -18.08
CA ALA A 470 6.19 -5.21 -17.99
C ALA A 470 6.66 -4.84 -19.40
N TYR A 471 7.29 -3.67 -19.53
CA TYR A 471 7.80 -3.22 -20.81
C TYR A 471 9.10 -2.43 -20.69
N ARG A 472 9.76 -2.26 -21.85
CA ARG A 472 10.88 -1.36 -22.01
C ARG A 472 10.65 -0.47 -23.24
N LEU A 473 10.54 0.84 -23.02
CA LEU A 473 10.44 1.85 -24.06
C LEU A 473 11.81 2.50 -24.29
N THR A 474 12.25 2.57 -25.55
CA THR A 474 13.44 3.31 -25.93
C THR A 474 13.05 4.43 -26.89
N ALA A 475 13.32 5.67 -26.52
CA ALA A 475 13.14 6.83 -27.39
C ALA A 475 14.50 7.32 -27.88
N ALA A 476 14.62 7.57 -29.18
CA ALA A 476 15.85 8.05 -29.79
C ALA A 476 15.59 9.13 -30.85
N THR A 477 16.32 10.24 -30.75
CA THR A 477 16.25 11.35 -31.72
C THR A 477 17.15 11.08 -32.92
N ARG A 478 16.66 11.36 -34.12
CA ARG A 478 17.47 11.45 -35.35
C ARG A 478 17.19 12.77 -36.05
N ALA A 479 18.19 13.33 -36.73
CA ALA A 479 17.99 14.49 -37.63
C ALA A 479 17.12 14.08 -38.84
N LEU A 480 16.23 14.95 -39.27
CA LEU A 480 15.56 14.81 -40.57
C LEU A 480 16.55 15.21 -41.67
N ARG A 481 16.62 14.41 -42.74
CA ARG A 481 17.34 14.83 -43.95
C ARG A 481 16.68 16.11 -44.52
N PRO A 482 17.45 17.11 -44.94
CA PRO A 482 16.89 18.24 -45.67
C PRO A 482 16.06 17.73 -46.85
N ALA A 483 14.91 18.34 -47.09
CA ALA A 483 14.20 18.07 -48.32
C ALA A 483 15.12 18.40 -49.51
N PRO A 484 15.15 17.59 -50.58
CA PRO A 484 15.88 17.97 -51.79
C PRO A 484 15.41 19.36 -52.21
N ARG A 485 16.37 20.27 -52.49
CA ARG A 485 16.06 21.59 -53.06
C ARG A 485 15.42 21.32 -54.43
N ARG A 486 14.16 21.71 -54.59
CA ARG A 486 13.54 21.79 -55.91
C ARG A 486 14.14 22.96 -56.66
#